data_a689699414a2abc6bb63cdff33c4a34c
#
_entry.id   a689699414a2abc6bb63cdff33c4a34c
#
_cell.length_a   1.000
_cell.length_b   1.000
_cell.length_c   1.000
_cell.angle_alpha   90.00
_cell.angle_beta   90.00
_cell.angle_gamma   90.00
#
_symmetry.space_group_name_H-M   'P 1'
#
loop_
_entity.id
_entity.type
_entity.pdbx_description
1 polymer ?
#
loop_
_entity_poly.entity_id
_entity_poly.type
_entity_poly.pdbx_seq_one_letter_code
_entity_poly.pdbx_strand_id
1 'polypeptide(L)'
;MNQRSRSALPLFALALAAAIPAQTPPPAAQAPAPALSQARQKGLAWLLQQQQDGVFVVKMGGREMRDPGLSAFGLMALQTKPKALRTADEQKVVDQGITWLLTQQNEDGTFGQRQPNYVTCVAVGALTRAANPAHEPVLKKAQRSILAFQHLESTGHSPSDPDYGSIGYDAKSRGDLSNLHFSLDALRATGLPADHEALQKALVFLQRTQNLKSVNDYRAKTT
;
A
#
# COMPACT_ATOMS: atom_id res chain seq x y z
N MET A 1 -4.49 -57.11 -58.96
CA MET A 1 -4.60 -55.81 -59.70
C MET A 1 -4.44 -54.69 -58.68
N ASN A 2 -3.30 -54.02 -58.76
CA ASN A 2 -2.86 -52.98 -57.84
C ASN A 2 -3.53 -51.62 -58.17
N GLN A 3 -4.10 -50.99 -57.17
CA GLN A 3 -4.25 -49.53 -57.20
C GLN A 3 -3.67 -48.91 -55.92
N ARG A 4 -2.58 -48.18 -56.10
CA ARG A 4 -1.90 -47.36 -55.10
C ARG A 4 -2.68 -46.05 -54.92
N SER A 5 -3.23 -45.86 -53.73
CA SER A 5 -3.77 -44.60 -53.31
C SER A 5 -2.64 -43.68 -52.85
N ARG A 6 -2.50 -42.54 -53.53
CA ARG A 6 -1.57 -41.44 -53.19
C ARG A 6 -2.20 -40.55 -52.15
N SER A 7 -1.69 -40.55 -50.97
CA SER A 7 -2.03 -39.59 -49.89
C SER A 7 -1.37 -38.25 -50.18
N ALA A 8 -2.17 -37.22 -50.39
CA ALA A 8 -1.70 -35.84 -50.48
C ALA A 8 -1.60 -35.25 -49.03
N LEU A 9 -0.41 -34.79 -48.68
CA LEU A 9 -0.15 -34.02 -47.47
C LEU A 9 -0.61 -32.56 -47.70
N PRO A 10 -1.32 -31.94 -46.74
CA PRO A 10 -1.60 -30.51 -46.84
C PRO A 10 -0.36 -29.69 -46.43
N LEU A 11 0.01 -28.77 -47.32
CA LEU A 11 0.98 -27.72 -47.00
C LEU A 11 0.42 -26.80 -45.88
N PHE A 12 1.05 -26.82 -44.73
CA PHE A 12 0.88 -25.80 -43.70
C PHE A 12 1.62 -24.53 -44.16
N ALA A 13 0.87 -23.50 -44.54
CA ALA A 13 1.41 -22.16 -44.76
C ALA A 13 1.77 -21.56 -43.38
N LEU A 14 3.06 -21.46 -43.11
CA LEU A 14 3.58 -20.75 -41.96
C LEU A 14 3.46 -19.25 -42.22
N ALA A 15 2.47 -18.60 -41.64
CA ALA A 15 2.36 -17.13 -41.63
C ALA A 15 3.44 -16.56 -40.71
N LEU A 16 4.47 -15.97 -41.29
CA LEU A 16 5.50 -15.22 -40.59
C LEU A 16 4.86 -13.90 -40.10
N ALA A 17 4.43 -13.83 -38.84
CA ALA A 17 4.04 -12.59 -38.22
C ALA A 17 5.31 -11.75 -38.00
N ALA A 18 5.47 -10.71 -38.83
CA ALA A 18 6.51 -9.71 -38.61
C ALA A 18 6.27 -9.03 -37.25
N ALA A 19 7.17 -9.26 -36.29
CA ALA A 19 7.17 -8.55 -35.02
C ALA A 19 7.47 -7.06 -35.30
N ILE A 20 6.46 -6.21 -35.06
CA ILE A 20 6.65 -4.76 -35.05
C ILE A 20 7.57 -4.45 -33.85
N PRO A 21 8.76 -3.85 -34.04
CA PRO A 21 9.60 -3.49 -32.91
C PRO A 21 8.85 -2.48 -32.05
N ALA A 22 8.66 -2.81 -30.78
CA ALA A 22 8.13 -1.88 -29.79
C ALA A 22 9.04 -0.65 -29.73
N GLN A 23 8.56 0.49 -30.20
CA GLN A 23 9.26 1.75 -30.03
C GLN A 23 9.27 2.07 -28.54
N THR A 24 10.45 2.03 -27.93
CA THR A 24 10.65 2.59 -26.59
C THR A 24 10.31 4.07 -26.68
N PRO A 25 9.33 4.56 -25.88
CA PRO A 25 9.07 6.00 -25.84
C PRO A 25 10.36 6.73 -25.43
N PRO A 26 10.67 7.88 -26.03
CA PRO A 26 11.81 8.67 -25.63
C PRO A 26 11.71 8.97 -24.13
N PRO A 27 12.84 9.01 -23.39
CA PRO A 27 12.82 9.38 -21.98
C PRO A 27 12.12 10.73 -21.85
N ALA A 28 11.00 10.74 -21.14
CA ALA A 28 10.28 11.98 -20.88
C ALA A 28 11.26 12.94 -20.20
N ALA A 29 11.58 14.04 -20.88
CA ALA A 29 12.35 15.13 -20.29
C ALA A 29 11.67 15.44 -18.95
N GLN A 30 12.40 15.29 -17.83
CA GLN A 30 11.87 15.63 -16.52
C GLN A 30 11.53 17.11 -16.54
N ALA A 31 10.25 17.43 -16.68
CA ALA A 31 9.77 18.78 -16.47
C ALA A 31 10.25 19.25 -15.07
N PRO A 32 10.77 20.48 -14.94
CA PRO A 32 11.16 21.01 -13.64
C PRO A 32 10.00 20.79 -12.67
N ALA A 33 10.31 20.29 -11.47
CA ALA A 33 9.29 19.97 -10.47
C ALA A 33 8.36 21.19 -10.32
N PRO A 34 7.04 21.03 -10.58
CA PRO A 34 6.14 22.19 -10.58
C PRO A 34 6.23 22.87 -9.22
N ALA A 35 6.42 24.18 -9.21
CA ALA A 35 6.36 24.97 -7.99
C ALA A 35 5.07 24.58 -7.25
N LEU A 36 5.18 24.27 -5.94
CA LEU A 36 4.01 23.94 -5.13
C LEU A 36 2.94 25.01 -5.33
N SER A 37 1.71 24.61 -5.64
CA SER A 37 0.60 25.57 -5.74
C SER A 37 0.50 26.38 -4.43
N GLN A 38 0.05 27.60 -4.51
CA GLN A 38 -0.10 28.47 -3.34
C GLN A 38 -0.99 27.84 -2.26
N ALA A 39 -2.04 27.10 -2.67
CA ALA A 39 -2.92 26.37 -1.76
C ALA A 39 -2.16 25.28 -0.98
N ARG A 40 -1.30 24.52 -1.66
CA ARG A 40 -0.47 23.49 -1.03
C ARG A 40 0.56 24.09 -0.06
N GLN A 41 1.18 25.21 -0.42
CA GLN A 41 2.11 25.92 0.46
C GLN A 41 1.41 26.37 1.75
N LYS A 42 0.23 26.98 1.62
CA LYS A 42 -0.60 27.39 2.77
C LYS A 42 -1.00 26.20 3.65
N GLY A 43 -1.40 25.08 3.04
CA GLY A 43 -1.76 23.85 3.76
C GLY A 43 -0.57 23.27 4.56
N LEU A 44 0.62 23.21 3.97
CA LEU A 44 1.82 22.74 4.67
C LEU A 44 2.22 23.70 5.80
N ALA A 45 2.14 25.02 5.58
CA ALA A 45 2.43 26.01 6.61
C ALA A 45 1.47 25.90 7.79
N TRP A 46 0.18 25.64 7.52
CA TRP A 46 -0.80 25.40 8.56
C TRP A 46 -0.50 24.11 9.35
N LEU A 47 -0.16 23.00 8.66
CA LEU A 47 0.21 21.73 9.32
C LEU A 47 1.41 21.90 10.25
N LEU A 48 2.42 22.67 9.85
CA LEU A 48 3.58 22.98 10.69
C LEU A 48 3.19 23.67 12.02
N GLN A 49 2.07 24.38 12.06
CA GLN A 49 1.57 25.04 13.27
C GLN A 49 0.74 24.08 14.16
N GLN A 50 0.30 22.91 13.65
CA GLN A 50 -0.55 21.98 14.36
C GLN A 50 0.22 20.87 15.09
N GLN A 51 1.54 20.96 15.14
CA GLN A 51 2.40 19.93 15.72
C GLN A 51 3.24 20.49 16.90
N GLN A 52 3.67 19.60 17.78
CA GLN A 52 4.61 19.84 18.87
C GLN A 52 5.76 18.83 18.73
N ASP A 53 6.96 19.31 18.45
CA ASP A 53 8.14 18.46 18.24
C ASP A 53 7.94 17.32 17.22
N GLY A 54 7.25 17.63 16.11
CA GLY A 54 6.94 16.68 15.05
C GLY A 54 5.72 15.79 15.32
N VAL A 55 5.09 15.90 16.49
CA VAL A 55 3.93 15.10 16.90
C VAL A 55 2.65 15.91 16.76
N PHE A 56 1.67 15.36 16.04
CA PHE A 56 0.36 15.98 15.90
C PHE A 56 -0.52 15.62 17.10
N VAL A 57 -0.97 16.64 17.80
CA VAL A 57 -1.74 16.52 19.05
C VAL A 57 -3.20 16.78 18.79
N VAL A 58 -4.07 15.89 19.29
CA VAL A 58 -5.51 16.05 19.24
C VAL A 58 -6.04 16.43 20.62
N LYS A 59 -6.92 17.43 20.65
CA LYS A 59 -7.64 17.80 21.87
C LYS A 59 -9.03 17.18 21.85
N MET A 60 -9.26 16.20 22.72
CA MET A 60 -10.56 15.56 22.88
C MET A 60 -10.98 15.57 24.36
N GLY A 61 -12.17 16.09 24.65
CA GLY A 61 -12.70 16.12 26.01
C GLY A 61 -11.80 16.85 27.00
N GLY A 62 -11.10 17.91 26.58
CA GLY A 62 -10.15 18.67 27.41
C GLY A 62 -8.79 18.00 27.64
N ARG A 63 -8.55 16.83 27.04
CA ARG A 63 -7.27 16.11 27.11
C ARG A 63 -6.51 16.20 25.80
N GLU A 64 -5.21 16.37 25.87
CA GLU A 64 -4.32 16.26 24.73
C GLU A 64 -3.95 14.79 24.53
N MET A 65 -4.10 14.31 23.30
CA MET A 65 -3.73 12.96 22.93
C MET A 65 -2.71 13.04 21.79
N ARG A 66 -1.61 12.32 21.95
CA ARG A 66 -0.61 12.10 20.91
C ARG A 66 -0.96 10.79 20.22
N ASP A 67 -1.42 10.88 18.98
CA ASP A 67 -1.86 9.73 18.22
C ASP A 67 -0.85 9.40 17.10
N PRO A 68 -0.32 8.16 17.04
CA PRO A 68 0.68 7.80 16.03
C PRO A 68 0.10 7.78 14.61
N GLY A 69 -1.18 7.48 14.43
CA GLY A 69 -1.82 7.49 13.11
C GLY A 69 -1.94 8.91 12.56
N LEU A 70 -2.45 9.84 13.38
CA LEU A 70 -2.56 11.25 12.99
C LEU A 70 -1.18 11.88 12.77
N SER A 71 -0.21 11.57 13.63
CA SER A 71 1.16 12.02 13.46
C SER A 71 1.78 11.50 12.18
N ALA A 72 1.57 10.22 11.86
CA ALA A 72 2.04 9.65 10.60
C ALA A 72 1.41 10.31 9.38
N PHE A 73 0.10 10.60 9.37
CA PHE A 73 -0.55 11.35 8.29
C PHE A 73 0.01 12.76 8.13
N GLY A 74 0.18 13.49 9.23
CA GLY A 74 0.77 14.82 9.20
C GLY A 74 2.20 14.80 8.64
N LEU A 75 3.02 13.84 9.09
CA LEU A 75 4.37 13.63 8.56
C LEU A 75 4.37 13.28 7.07
N MET A 76 3.49 12.37 6.63
CA MET A 76 3.34 12.05 5.21
C MET A 76 2.97 13.28 4.39
N ALA A 77 2.08 14.14 4.89
CA ALA A 77 1.72 15.39 4.23
C ALA A 77 2.92 16.35 4.13
N LEU A 78 3.67 16.54 5.21
CA LEU A 78 4.90 17.36 5.20
C LEU A 78 5.97 16.78 4.26
N GLN A 79 6.08 15.46 4.21
CA GLN A 79 7.01 14.76 3.32
C GLN A 79 6.63 14.83 1.83
N THR A 80 5.44 15.30 1.48
CA THR A 80 5.09 15.60 0.07
C THR A 80 5.94 16.74 -0.51
N LYS A 81 6.48 17.62 0.32
CA LYS A 81 7.50 18.59 -0.10
C LYS A 81 8.84 17.87 -0.20
N PRO A 82 9.49 17.85 -1.37
CA PRO A 82 10.78 17.20 -1.54
C PRO A 82 11.81 17.65 -0.50
N LYS A 83 12.62 16.74 0.02
CA LYS A 83 13.61 17.03 1.08
C LYS A 83 14.51 18.22 0.70
N ALA A 84 14.97 18.28 -0.55
CA ALA A 84 15.82 19.36 -1.05
C ALA A 84 15.15 20.75 -1.05
N LEU A 85 13.82 20.82 -0.95
CA LEU A 85 13.05 22.07 -0.94
C LEU A 85 12.56 22.43 0.48
N ARG A 86 12.77 21.57 1.48
CA ARG A 86 12.39 21.86 2.87
C ARG A 86 13.39 22.85 3.48
N THR A 87 12.87 23.75 4.29
CA THR A 87 13.73 24.56 5.18
C THR A 87 14.33 23.69 6.28
N ALA A 88 15.35 24.19 6.98
CA ALA A 88 15.93 23.49 8.12
C ALA A 88 14.88 23.17 9.21
N ASP A 89 13.98 24.12 9.48
CA ASP A 89 12.92 23.95 10.48
C ASP A 89 11.88 22.91 10.04
N GLU A 90 11.44 22.92 8.78
CA GLU A 90 10.54 21.90 8.22
C GLU A 90 11.16 20.49 8.30
N GLN A 91 12.45 20.39 7.97
CA GLN A 91 13.14 19.10 8.05
C GLN A 91 13.30 18.66 9.49
N LYS A 92 13.63 19.54 10.42
CA LYS A 92 13.70 19.26 11.85
C LYS A 92 12.39 18.69 12.40
N VAL A 93 11.26 19.31 12.04
CA VAL A 93 9.92 18.80 12.43
C VAL A 93 9.70 17.39 11.91
N VAL A 94 10.04 17.10 10.65
CA VAL A 94 9.90 15.75 10.08
C VAL A 94 10.80 14.76 10.83
N ASP A 95 12.06 15.11 11.09
CA ASP A 95 13.02 14.23 11.74
C ASP A 95 12.62 13.91 13.21
N GLN A 96 12.15 14.92 13.93
CA GLN A 96 11.64 14.73 15.30
C GLN A 96 10.40 13.84 15.31
N GLY A 97 9.46 14.08 14.41
CA GLY A 97 8.24 13.28 14.30
C GLY A 97 8.52 11.82 13.91
N ILE A 98 9.44 11.57 12.99
CA ILE A 98 9.88 10.22 12.63
C ILE A 98 10.56 9.53 13.81
N THR A 99 11.44 10.25 14.53
CA THR A 99 12.09 9.71 15.73
C THR A 99 11.07 9.30 16.79
N TRP A 100 10.08 10.17 17.06
CA TRP A 100 9.00 9.84 17.97
C TRP A 100 8.17 8.65 17.48
N LEU A 101 7.80 8.62 16.18
CA LEU A 101 6.99 7.55 15.61
C LEU A 101 7.67 6.18 15.78
N LEU A 102 8.99 6.09 15.61
CA LEU A 102 9.75 4.87 15.83
C LEU A 102 9.60 4.33 17.27
N THR A 103 9.44 5.21 18.26
CA THR A 103 9.21 4.79 19.67
C THR A 103 7.80 4.27 19.93
N GLN A 104 6.89 4.40 18.97
CA GLN A 104 5.49 3.98 19.11
C GLN A 104 5.21 2.57 18.58
N GLN A 105 6.23 1.84 18.10
CA GLN A 105 6.04 0.47 17.67
C GLN A 105 5.87 -0.47 18.85
N ASN A 106 4.77 -1.21 18.86
CA ASN A 106 4.47 -2.24 19.86
C ASN A 106 5.37 -3.47 19.70
N GLU A 107 5.38 -4.34 20.69
CA GLU A 107 6.15 -5.59 20.66
C GLU A 107 5.72 -6.53 19.53
N ASP A 108 4.46 -6.53 19.13
CA ASP A 108 3.93 -7.31 18.03
C ASP A 108 4.22 -6.70 16.65
N GLY A 109 4.83 -5.52 16.59
CA GLY A 109 5.19 -4.81 15.37
C GLY A 109 4.12 -3.84 14.85
N THR A 110 2.98 -3.78 15.49
CA THR A 110 1.93 -2.80 15.19
C THR A 110 2.27 -1.42 15.72
N PHE A 111 1.50 -0.41 15.28
CA PHE A 111 1.53 0.94 15.84
C PHE A 111 0.14 1.30 16.36
N GLY A 112 0.12 2.07 17.46
CA GLY A 112 -1.13 2.48 18.09
C GLY A 112 -1.82 1.34 18.83
N GLN A 113 -2.89 1.68 19.57
CA GLN A 113 -3.69 0.71 20.33
C GLN A 113 -5.08 0.49 19.75
N ARG A 114 -5.58 1.47 19.01
CA ARG A 114 -6.83 1.40 18.28
C ARG A 114 -6.56 1.23 16.80
N GLN A 115 -7.31 0.37 16.13
CA GLN A 115 -7.19 0.13 14.70
C GLN A 115 -5.74 -0.21 14.30
N PRO A 116 -5.11 -1.20 14.93
CA PRO A 116 -3.66 -1.42 14.84
C PRO A 116 -3.18 -1.64 13.39
N ASN A 117 -3.95 -2.32 12.54
CA ASN A 117 -3.59 -2.46 11.13
C ASN A 117 -3.52 -1.10 10.41
N TYR A 118 -4.60 -0.30 10.53
CA TYR A 118 -4.68 0.99 9.84
C TYR A 118 -3.54 1.93 10.26
N VAL A 119 -3.33 2.07 11.58
CA VAL A 119 -2.26 2.91 12.13
C VAL A 119 -0.87 2.41 11.71
N THR A 120 -0.67 1.08 11.69
CA THR A 120 0.58 0.48 11.23
C THR A 120 0.86 0.81 9.77
N CYS A 121 -0.12 0.68 8.90
CA CYS A 121 0.03 0.99 7.48
C CYS A 121 0.41 2.46 7.25
N VAL A 122 -0.24 3.39 7.97
CA VAL A 122 0.07 4.83 7.84
C VAL A 122 1.46 5.14 8.41
N ALA A 123 1.84 4.53 9.54
CA ALA A 123 3.17 4.65 10.11
C ALA A 123 4.26 4.15 9.14
N VAL A 124 4.05 3.00 8.51
CA VAL A 124 4.92 2.48 7.43
C VAL A 124 5.05 3.50 6.31
N GLY A 125 3.92 4.12 5.89
CA GLY A 125 3.93 5.16 4.85
C GLY A 125 4.80 6.37 5.20
N ALA A 126 4.81 6.81 6.46
CA ALA A 126 5.67 7.91 6.92
C ALA A 126 7.15 7.48 7.02
N LEU A 127 7.42 6.30 7.57
CA LEU A 127 8.77 5.77 7.78
C LEU A 127 9.48 5.46 6.46
N THR A 128 8.79 4.91 5.48
CA THR A 128 9.36 4.62 4.15
C THR A 128 9.70 5.89 3.38
N ARG A 129 8.88 6.96 3.51
CA ARG A 129 9.17 8.27 2.90
C ARG A 129 10.37 8.97 3.54
N ALA A 130 10.74 8.63 4.76
CA ALA A 130 11.96 9.13 5.39
C ALA A 130 13.22 8.58 4.71
N ALA A 131 13.11 7.48 3.95
CA ALA A 131 14.16 6.86 3.16
C ALA A 131 15.46 6.58 3.95
N ASN A 132 15.33 6.18 5.23
CA ASN A 132 16.46 5.85 6.09
C ASN A 132 16.60 4.33 6.24
N PRO A 133 17.70 3.71 5.75
CA PRO A 133 17.92 2.27 5.86
C PRO A 133 17.88 1.74 7.31
N ALA A 134 18.21 2.56 8.30
CA ALA A 134 18.14 2.18 9.72
C ALA A 134 16.72 1.82 10.18
N HIS A 135 15.68 2.21 9.44
CA HIS A 135 14.30 1.87 9.76
C HIS A 135 13.89 0.45 9.31
N GLU A 136 14.73 -0.24 8.55
CA GLU A 136 14.41 -1.56 7.98
C GLU A 136 13.93 -2.58 9.02
N PRO A 137 14.54 -2.75 10.21
CA PRO A 137 14.06 -3.71 11.19
C PRO A 137 12.63 -3.41 11.66
N VAL A 138 12.30 -2.13 11.87
CA VAL A 138 10.97 -1.65 12.26
C VAL A 138 9.96 -1.92 11.14
N LEU A 139 10.31 -1.59 9.91
CA LEU A 139 9.47 -1.81 8.73
C LEU A 139 9.21 -3.29 8.48
N LYS A 140 10.20 -4.16 8.62
CA LYS A 140 10.04 -5.61 8.49
C LYS A 140 9.16 -6.20 9.59
N LYS A 141 9.25 -5.68 10.79
CA LYS A 141 8.37 -6.10 11.90
C LYS A 141 6.92 -5.68 11.62
N ALA A 142 6.69 -4.45 11.17
CA ALA A 142 5.38 -3.96 10.75
C ALA A 142 4.80 -4.76 9.56
N GLN A 143 5.63 -5.10 8.57
CA GLN A 143 5.21 -5.93 7.43
C GLN A 143 4.64 -7.28 7.89
N ARG A 144 5.33 -7.96 8.83
CA ARG A 144 4.83 -9.23 9.38
C ARG A 144 3.49 -9.07 10.10
N SER A 145 3.32 -7.99 10.86
CA SER A 145 2.05 -7.71 11.55
C SER A 145 0.90 -7.45 10.59
N ILE A 146 1.14 -6.68 9.51
CA ILE A 146 0.12 -6.44 8.47
C ILE A 146 -0.28 -7.75 7.80
N LEU A 147 0.67 -8.62 7.46
CA LEU A 147 0.39 -9.95 6.88
C LEU A 147 -0.43 -10.83 7.82
N ALA A 148 -0.19 -10.74 9.15
CA ALA A 148 -0.92 -11.51 10.15
C ALA A 148 -2.39 -11.09 10.31
N PHE A 149 -2.78 -9.91 9.82
CA PHE A 149 -4.18 -9.45 9.83
C PHE A 149 -4.99 -9.93 8.62
N GLN A 150 -4.34 -10.55 7.63
CA GLN A 150 -5.05 -10.97 6.43
C GLN A 150 -5.96 -12.17 6.72
N HIS A 151 -7.17 -12.13 6.19
CA HIS A 151 -8.16 -13.18 6.33
C HIS A 151 -7.84 -14.35 5.40
N LEU A 152 -7.13 -15.32 5.95
CA LEU A 152 -6.65 -16.52 5.26
C LEU A 152 -6.96 -17.78 6.08
N GLU A 153 -6.65 -18.94 5.54
CA GLU A 153 -6.79 -20.22 6.24
C GLU A 153 -6.03 -20.22 7.58
N SER A 154 -4.85 -19.62 7.62
CA SER A 154 -4.03 -19.47 8.82
C SER A 154 -4.67 -18.62 9.92
N THR A 155 -5.64 -17.78 9.57
CA THR A 155 -6.43 -16.94 10.49
C THR A 155 -7.87 -17.43 10.65
N GLY A 156 -8.18 -18.66 10.19
CA GLY A 156 -9.47 -19.32 10.35
C GLY A 156 -10.51 -18.96 9.28
N HIS A 157 -10.10 -18.34 8.17
CA HIS A 157 -10.99 -18.01 7.07
C HIS A 157 -10.89 -19.04 5.93
N SER A 158 -12.04 -19.46 5.41
CA SER A 158 -12.15 -20.34 4.26
C SER A 158 -12.08 -19.56 2.95
N PRO A 159 -11.52 -20.12 1.87
CA PRO A 159 -11.62 -19.54 0.53
C PRO A 159 -13.05 -19.23 0.06
N SER A 160 -14.06 -19.86 0.66
CA SER A 160 -15.48 -19.58 0.39
C SER A 160 -16.05 -18.39 1.16
N ASP A 161 -15.34 -17.86 2.16
CA ASP A 161 -15.80 -16.73 2.95
C ASP A 161 -15.79 -15.44 2.11
N PRO A 162 -16.81 -14.58 2.21
CA PRO A 162 -16.87 -13.35 1.43
C PRO A 162 -15.67 -12.42 1.69
N ASP A 163 -15.10 -12.47 2.89
CA ASP A 163 -13.99 -11.63 3.33
C ASP A 163 -12.60 -12.26 3.10
N TYR A 164 -12.54 -13.48 2.48
CA TYR A 164 -11.27 -14.15 2.23
C TYR A 164 -10.30 -13.29 1.40
N GLY A 165 -9.07 -13.19 1.85
CA GLY A 165 -8.02 -12.37 1.25
C GLY A 165 -8.05 -10.89 1.65
N SER A 166 -9.09 -10.44 2.37
CA SER A 166 -9.20 -9.07 2.86
C SER A 166 -8.36 -8.80 4.10
N ILE A 167 -8.30 -7.54 4.50
CA ILE A 167 -7.70 -7.10 5.77
C ILE A 167 -8.63 -6.05 6.37
N GLY A 168 -8.88 -6.16 7.69
CA GLY A 168 -9.66 -5.21 8.46
C GLY A 168 -8.83 -4.27 9.33
N TYR A 169 -9.46 -3.59 10.28
CA TYR A 169 -8.78 -2.72 11.25
C TYR A 169 -7.88 -3.47 12.24
N ASP A 170 -8.23 -4.73 12.51
CA ASP A 170 -7.53 -5.65 13.40
C ASP A 170 -7.85 -7.10 12.99
N ALA A 171 -7.34 -8.09 13.75
CA ALA A 171 -7.54 -9.51 13.48
C ALA A 171 -9.00 -10.00 13.62
N LYS A 172 -9.91 -9.20 14.18
CA LYS A 172 -11.30 -9.59 14.44
C LYS A 172 -12.31 -8.81 13.62
N SER A 173 -11.92 -7.64 13.12
CA SER A 173 -12.78 -6.79 12.31
C SER A 173 -12.90 -7.34 10.91
N ARG A 174 -14.13 -7.25 10.36
CA ARG A 174 -14.38 -7.56 8.97
C ARG A 174 -13.45 -6.77 8.05
N GLY A 175 -12.98 -7.39 6.98
CA GLY A 175 -12.17 -6.73 5.98
C GLY A 175 -12.95 -5.72 5.14
N ASP A 176 -12.26 -4.68 4.68
CA ASP A 176 -12.82 -3.66 3.82
C ASP A 176 -11.79 -3.14 2.80
N LEU A 177 -12.27 -2.42 1.78
CA LEU A 177 -11.42 -1.90 0.71
C LEU A 177 -10.42 -0.84 1.19
N SER A 178 -10.78 -0.05 2.20
CA SER A 178 -9.91 1.01 2.71
C SER A 178 -8.70 0.41 3.44
N ASN A 179 -8.97 -0.50 4.39
CA ASN A 179 -7.91 -1.20 5.12
C ASN A 179 -7.04 -2.03 4.17
N LEU A 180 -7.65 -2.75 3.22
CA LEU A 180 -6.88 -3.51 2.24
C LEU A 180 -5.98 -2.61 1.38
N HIS A 181 -6.49 -1.45 0.91
CA HIS A 181 -5.70 -0.50 0.12
C HIS A 181 -4.46 -0.02 0.90
N PHE A 182 -4.63 0.47 2.13
CA PHE A 182 -3.51 0.91 2.96
C PHE A 182 -2.53 -0.23 3.26
N SER A 183 -3.04 -1.44 3.46
CA SER A 183 -2.20 -2.61 3.70
C SER A 183 -1.37 -2.98 2.48
N LEU A 184 -1.96 -3.01 1.29
CA LEU A 184 -1.24 -3.31 0.05
C LEU A 184 -0.16 -2.26 -0.25
N ASP A 185 -0.45 -0.98 -0.02
CA ASP A 185 0.53 0.10 -0.18
C ASP A 185 1.70 -0.06 0.81
N ALA A 186 1.41 -0.35 2.07
CA ALA A 186 2.43 -0.58 3.10
C ALA A 186 3.27 -1.82 2.81
N LEU A 187 2.65 -2.94 2.43
CA LEU A 187 3.34 -4.18 2.06
C LEU A 187 4.28 -3.96 0.87
N ARG A 188 3.82 -3.26 -0.16
CA ARG A 188 4.63 -2.88 -1.32
C ARG A 188 5.80 -1.97 -0.91
N ALA A 189 5.53 -0.95 -0.11
CA ALA A 189 6.54 0.01 0.35
C ALA A 189 7.63 -0.64 1.21
N THR A 190 7.32 -1.75 1.90
CA THR A 190 8.27 -2.55 2.68
C THR A 190 8.98 -3.63 1.88
N GLY A 191 8.79 -3.66 0.56
CA GLY A 191 9.47 -4.56 -0.36
C GLY A 191 8.90 -5.98 -0.37
N LEU A 192 7.59 -6.17 -0.13
CA LEU A 192 6.95 -7.46 -0.37
C LEU A 192 7.01 -7.78 -1.87
N PRO A 193 7.48 -8.98 -2.28
CA PRO A 193 7.52 -9.37 -3.69
C PRO A 193 6.14 -9.34 -4.35
N ALA A 194 6.09 -8.93 -5.62
CA ALA A 194 4.82 -8.80 -6.35
C ALA A 194 4.07 -10.13 -6.57
N ASP A 195 4.80 -11.24 -6.54
CA ASP A 195 4.29 -12.61 -6.66
C ASP A 195 3.97 -13.25 -5.30
N HIS A 196 4.09 -12.51 -4.20
CA HIS A 196 3.82 -13.03 -2.86
C HIS A 196 2.36 -13.47 -2.74
N GLU A 197 2.15 -14.63 -2.10
CA GLU A 197 0.83 -15.26 -1.94
C GLU A 197 -0.23 -14.31 -1.36
N ALA A 198 0.14 -13.50 -0.38
CA ALA A 198 -0.77 -12.53 0.23
C ALA A 198 -1.40 -11.57 -0.78
N LEU A 199 -0.64 -11.14 -1.81
CA LEU A 199 -1.15 -10.26 -2.87
C LEU A 199 -2.12 -11.00 -3.80
N GLN A 200 -1.85 -12.28 -4.09
CA GLN A 200 -2.75 -13.12 -4.88
C GLN A 200 -4.08 -13.37 -4.15
N LYS A 201 -4.03 -13.60 -2.84
CA LYS A 201 -5.23 -13.76 -2.02
C LYS A 201 -6.03 -12.46 -1.90
N ALA A 202 -5.35 -11.30 -1.76
CA ALA A 202 -6.00 -10.00 -1.79
C ALA A 202 -6.76 -9.74 -3.10
N LEU A 203 -6.24 -10.22 -4.22
CA LEU A 203 -6.91 -10.11 -5.52
C LEU A 203 -8.27 -10.83 -5.52
N VAL A 204 -8.41 -11.97 -4.82
CA VAL A 204 -9.69 -12.67 -4.68
C VAL A 204 -10.75 -11.76 -4.06
N PHE A 205 -10.41 -11.10 -2.94
CA PHE A 205 -11.33 -10.15 -2.30
C PHE A 205 -11.66 -8.96 -3.22
N LEU A 206 -10.66 -8.39 -3.89
CA LEU A 206 -10.87 -7.27 -4.83
C LEU A 206 -11.82 -7.67 -5.98
N GLN A 207 -11.67 -8.87 -6.54
CA GLN A 207 -12.57 -9.37 -7.58
C GLN A 207 -14.00 -9.55 -7.08
N ARG A 208 -14.19 -10.00 -5.83
CA ARG A 208 -15.50 -10.13 -5.19
C ARG A 208 -16.19 -8.81 -4.90
N THR A 209 -15.42 -7.74 -4.69
CA THR A 209 -16.00 -6.40 -4.50
C THR A 209 -16.38 -5.72 -5.81
N GLN A 210 -15.88 -6.22 -6.96
CA GLN A 210 -16.29 -5.74 -8.27
C GLN A 210 -17.67 -6.27 -8.65
N ASN A 211 -18.49 -5.43 -9.26
CA ASN A 211 -19.82 -5.84 -9.74
C ASN A 211 -19.74 -6.48 -11.14
N LEU A 212 -18.73 -7.33 -11.38
CA LEU A 212 -18.50 -8.03 -12.65
C LEU A 212 -18.73 -9.53 -12.48
N LYS A 213 -19.73 -10.07 -13.19
CA LYS A 213 -20.05 -11.52 -13.13
C LYS A 213 -18.87 -12.42 -13.53
N SER A 214 -18.00 -11.96 -14.43
CA SER A 214 -16.87 -12.75 -14.95
C SER A 214 -15.75 -12.98 -13.95
N VAL A 215 -15.65 -12.17 -12.88
CA VAL A 215 -14.56 -12.25 -11.91
C VAL A 215 -15.05 -12.39 -10.46
N ASN A 216 -16.33 -12.09 -10.19
CA ASN A 216 -16.90 -12.21 -8.84
C ASN A 216 -17.52 -13.60 -8.65
N ASP A 217 -16.74 -14.53 -8.10
CA ASP A 217 -17.15 -15.90 -7.82
C ASP A 217 -18.19 -16.01 -6.69
N TYR A 218 -18.25 -15.01 -5.80
CA TYR A 218 -19.22 -14.98 -4.71
C TYR A 218 -20.63 -14.63 -5.21
N ARG A 219 -20.73 -13.69 -6.13
CA ARG A 219 -22.03 -13.31 -6.73
C ARG A 219 -22.66 -14.42 -7.56
N ALA A 220 -21.84 -15.25 -8.18
CA ALA A 220 -22.34 -16.40 -8.96
C ALA A 220 -23.03 -17.46 -8.09
N LYS A 221 -22.81 -17.44 -6.75
CA LYS A 221 -23.42 -18.37 -5.79
C LYS A 221 -24.69 -17.82 -5.15
N THR A 222 -24.98 -16.53 -5.32
CA THR A 222 -26.11 -15.84 -4.66
C THR A 222 -27.22 -15.45 -5.60
N THR A 223 -27.10 -15.75 -6.90
CA THR A 223 -28.12 -15.61 -7.94
C THR A 223 -28.58 -16.97 -8.44
#